data_9cd0f6c42e9cbbb76a7a25670f8f75e7
#
_entry.id   9cd0f6c42e9cbbb76a7a25670f8f75e7
#
_cell.length_a   1.000
_cell.length_b   1.000
_cell.length_c   1.000
_cell.angle_alpha   90.00
_cell.angle_beta   90.00
_cell.angle_gamma   90.00
#
_symmetry.space_group_name_H-M   'P 1'
#
loop_
_entity.id
_entity.type
_entity.pdbx_description
1 polymer ?
#
loop_
_entity_poly.entity_id
_entity_poly.type
_entity_poly.pdbx_seq_one_letter_code
_entity_poly.pdbx_strand_id
1 'polypeptide(L)'
;MGQVAGDRSLGTLVNGSDANLCVAATCTITGGTLSSTGRTLFHSFDEFSLTDAGQSAVFSNSTDNLAVSSIVARVTGGTSSLINGLIQVKGGSQADLFLLNSGGILFGSAARLDIEGSFVASTANQVAFDDDAVLVTGEASALPAELLSVSAPIGLGFLPNDLPNDVSASISVQGNGHLLAFGAPDISAAFVNRTFQPASGLSVRSGEAIALIANGIDFGGGSLSANGGRIALGSVASGDVLLKLDDPADSVLNDA
;
A
#
# COMPACT_ATOMS: atom_id res chain seq x y z
N MET A 1 19.58 4.61 -3.28
CA MET A 1 18.80 5.58 -4.06
C MET A 1 17.48 4.90 -4.37
N GLY A 2 16.34 5.52 -4.03
CA GLY A 2 15.04 4.89 -4.26
C GLY A 2 14.78 4.70 -5.74
N GLN A 3 14.11 3.63 -6.08
CA GLN A 3 13.88 3.22 -7.45
C GLN A 3 12.41 2.82 -7.63
N VAL A 4 11.81 3.30 -8.71
CA VAL A 4 10.50 2.82 -9.17
C VAL A 4 10.69 2.35 -10.60
N ALA A 5 10.47 1.06 -10.85
CA ALA A 5 10.65 0.44 -12.16
C ALA A 5 9.48 -0.49 -12.49
N GLY A 6 8.87 -0.35 -13.65
CA GLY A 6 7.89 -1.31 -14.16
C GLY A 6 8.58 -2.63 -14.55
N ASP A 7 7.88 -3.74 -14.40
CA ASP A 7 8.36 -5.09 -14.81
C ASP A 7 7.93 -5.47 -16.23
N ARG A 8 7.26 -4.57 -16.94
CA ARG A 8 6.76 -4.71 -18.32
C ARG A 8 5.62 -5.71 -18.51
N SER A 9 5.14 -6.36 -17.47
CA SER A 9 4.12 -7.39 -17.61
C SER A 9 2.71 -6.83 -17.84
N LEU A 10 2.40 -5.63 -17.29
CA LEU A 10 1.07 -5.03 -17.30
C LEU A 10 1.02 -3.65 -17.97
N GLY A 11 2.01 -3.28 -18.77
CA GLY A 11 2.04 -1.99 -19.47
C GLY A 11 2.17 -0.78 -18.54
N THR A 12 2.69 -0.97 -17.33
CA THR A 12 3.00 0.12 -16.41
C THR A 12 4.10 0.99 -16.98
N LEU A 13 3.85 2.31 -17.06
CA LEU A 13 4.80 3.30 -17.53
C LEU A 13 5.29 4.14 -16.35
N VAL A 14 6.60 4.25 -16.21
CA VAL A 14 7.23 5.14 -15.22
C VAL A 14 7.89 6.29 -15.97
N ASN A 15 7.45 7.52 -15.71
CA ASN A 15 7.86 8.72 -16.47
C ASN A 15 7.71 8.54 -18.00
N GLY A 16 6.61 7.89 -18.40
CA GLY A 16 6.25 7.70 -19.81
C GLY A 16 6.95 6.56 -20.54
N SER A 17 7.70 5.70 -19.83
CA SER A 17 8.38 4.55 -20.42
C SER A 17 8.20 3.29 -19.58
N ASP A 18 8.08 2.14 -20.24
CA ASP A 18 8.02 0.81 -19.62
C ASP A 18 9.41 0.27 -19.20
N ALA A 19 10.47 0.90 -19.73
CA ALA A 19 11.86 0.51 -19.48
C ALA A 19 12.57 1.45 -18.49
N ASN A 20 11.89 2.49 -18.00
CA ASN A 20 12.53 3.48 -17.15
C ASN A 20 12.62 3.05 -15.70
N LEU A 21 13.84 3.14 -15.21
CA LEU A 21 14.13 3.19 -13.80
C LEU A 21 14.02 4.66 -13.35
N CYS A 22 13.04 4.96 -12.53
CA CYS A 22 12.90 6.30 -11.96
C CYS A 22 13.68 6.41 -10.66
N VAL A 23 14.66 7.30 -10.64
CA VAL A 23 15.43 7.74 -9.45
C VAL A 23 15.22 9.23 -9.17
N ALA A 24 14.30 9.88 -9.88
CA ALA A 24 14.01 11.30 -9.73
C ALA A 24 13.23 11.59 -8.45
N ALA A 25 13.12 12.89 -8.11
CA ALA A 25 12.29 13.32 -6.98
C ALA A 25 10.80 12.97 -7.18
N THR A 26 10.32 12.94 -8.43
CA THR A 26 8.95 12.52 -8.74
C THR A 26 8.97 11.44 -9.80
N CYS A 27 8.38 10.29 -9.50
CA CYS A 27 8.13 9.19 -10.40
C CYS A 27 6.65 9.17 -10.76
N THR A 28 6.31 9.58 -11.99
CA THR A 28 4.94 9.56 -12.47
C THR A 28 4.64 8.18 -13.05
N ILE A 29 3.60 7.55 -12.53
CA ILE A 29 3.15 6.21 -12.90
C ILE A 29 1.88 6.36 -13.74
N THR A 30 1.89 5.82 -14.95
CA THR A 30 0.79 5.86 -15.92
C THR A 30 0.67 4.51 -16.62
N GLY A 31 -0.23 4.39 -17.58
CA GLY A 31 -0.48 3.12 -18.28
C GLY A 31 -1.13 2.11 -17.34
N GLY A 32 -0.61 0.91 -17.30
CA GLY A 32 -1.21 -0.21 -16.59
C GLY A 32 -2.24 -0.95 -17.44
N THR A 33 -2.81 -2.01 -16.89
CA THR A 33 -3.88 -2.77 -17.52
C THR A 33 -5.20 -2.52 -16.80
N LEU A 34 -6.19 -2.03 -17.54
CA LEU A 34 -7.52 -1.74 -17.00
C LEU A 34 -8.40 -2.99 -17.14
N SER A 35 -9.17 -3.34 -16.09
CA SER A 35 -10.21 -4.35 -16.20
C SER A 35 -11.28 -3.93 -17.22
N SER A 36 -11.98 -4.88 -17.83
CA SER A 36 -13.03 -4.59 -18.82
C SER A 36 -14.23 -3.87 -18.20
N THR A 37 -14.42 -3.99 -16.89
CA THR A 37 -15.42 -3.20 -16.15
C THR A 37 -15.02 -1.74 -16.01
N GLY A 38 -13.76 -1.40 -16.28
CA GLY A 38 -13.19 -0.07 -16.08
C GLY A 38 -12.98 0.33 -14.62
N ARG A 39 -13.16 -0.61 -13.67
CA ARG A 39 -13.15 -0.30 -12.24
C ARG A 39 -11.82 -0.58 -11.55
N THR A 40 -11.02 -1.52 -12.04
CA THR A 40 -9.73 -1.88 -11.46
C THR A 40 -8.60 -1.63 -12.45
N LEU A 41 -7.62 -0.85 -12.03
CA LEU A 41 -6.39 -0.57 -12.78
C LEU A 41 -5.21 -1.32 -12.15
N PHE A 42 -4.57 -2.17 -12.93
CA PHE A 42 -3.45 -2.99 -12.50
C PHE A 42 -2.12 -2.39 -12.93
N HIS A 43 -1.22 -2.25 -11.97
CA HIS A 43 0.19 -1.91 -12.18
C HIS A 43 1.10 -3.04 -11.68
N SER A 44 2.24 -3.21 -12.32
CA SER A 44 3.25 -4.20 -11.94
C SER A 44 4.64 -3.59 -12.00
N PHE A 45 5.41 -3.81 -10.94
CA PHE A 45 6.74 -3.24 -10.75
C PHE A 45 7.77 -4.32 -10.47
N ASP A 46 8.95 -4.17 -11.04
CA ASP A 46 10.14 -4.92 -10.65
C ASP A 46 10.66 -4.40 -9.29
N GLU A 47 10.67 -3.08 -9.12
CA GLU A 47 11.07 -2.42 -7.88
C GLU A 47 10.17 -1.22 -7.57
N PHE A 48 9.81 -1.05 -6.30
CA PHE A 48 9.05 0.09 -5.83
C PHE A 48 9.59 0.59 -4.50
N SER A 49 10.52 1.55 -4.55
CA SER A 49 11.18 2.12 -3.37
C SER A 49 11.35 3.63 -3.50
N LEU A 50 11.04 4.35 -2.42
CA LEU A 50 11.23 5.80 -2.25
C LEU A 50 12.12 6.01 -1.02
N THR A 51 13.44 6.10 -1.21
CA THR A 51 14.38 6.12 -0.08
C THR A 51 14.52 7.49 0.58
N ASP A 52 14.16 8.56 -0.13
CA ASP A 52 14.31 9.93 0.35
C ASP A 52 12.95 10.58 0.64
N ALA A 53 12.89 11.38 1.71
CA ALA A 53 11.68 12.10 2.12
C ALA A 53 11.13 13.07 1.06
N GLY A 54 11.97 13.52 0.13
CA GLY A 54 11.60 14.37 -1.01
C GLY A 54 11.13 13.62 -2.24
N GLN A 55 11.22 12.29 -2.26
CA GLN A 55 10.74 11.49 -3.38
C GLN A 55 9.22 11.28 -3.32
N SER A 56 8.62 11.16 -4.49
CA SER A 56 7.20 10.83 -4.65
C SER A 56 6.96 9.85 -5.78
N ALA A 57 6.05 8.90 -5.56
CA ALA A 57 5.45 8.05 -6.59
C ALA A 57 4.00 8.53 -6.81
N VAL A 58 3.70 8.99 -8.01
CA VAL A 58 2.41 9.58 -8.36
C VAL A 58 1.71 8.69 -9.36
N PHE A 59 0.70 7.94 -8.90
CA PHE A 59 -0.22 7.24 -9.77
C PHE A 59 -1.13 8.26 -10.42
N SER A 60 -0.90 8.52 -11.71
CA SER A 60 -1.67 9.47 -12.49
C SER A 60 -2.74 8.72 -13.27
N ASN A 61 -3.95 8.69 -12.70
CA ASN A 61 -5.11 8.15 -13.38
C ASN A 61 -5.57 9.17 -14.43
N SER A 62 -5.68 8.76 -15.71
CA SER A 62 -6.11 9.70 -16.74
C SER A 62 -7.58 10.10 -16.54
N THR A 63 -7.96 11.28 -17.03
CA THR A 63 -9.34 11.77 -16.99
C THR A 63 -10.32 10.83 -17.69
N ASP A 64 -9.83 9.97 -18.58
CA ASP A 64 -10.64 8.97 -19.28
C ASP A 64 -11.01 7.78 -18.40
N ASN A 65 -10.32 7.59 -17.26
CA ASN A 65 -10.50 6.49 -16.32
C ASN A 65 -11.23 6.93 -15.03
N LEU A 66 -12.20 7.83 -15.11
CA LEU A 66 -12.97 8.31 -13.94
C LEU A 66 -13.75 7.19 -13.20
N ALA A 67 -13.95 6.05 -13.85
CA ALA A 67 -14.66 4.92 -13.25
C ALA A 67 -13.76 4.02 -12.38
N VAL A 68 -12.42 4.23 -12.38
CA VAL A 68 -11.50 3.42 -11.57
C VAL A 68 -11.77 3.66 -10.10
N SER A 69 -12.17 2.61 -9.41
CA SER A 69 -12.39 2.59 -7.96
C SER A 69 -11.27 1.88 -7.19
N SER A 70 -10.44 1.10 -7.90
CA SER A 70 -9.33 0.38 -7.28
C SER A 70 -8.08 0.40 -8.15
N ILE A 71 -6.94 0.68 -7.54
CA ILE A 71 -5.62 0.57 -8.17
C ILE A 71 -4.86 -0.54 -7.44
N VAL A 72 -4.47 -1.57 -8.17
CA VAL A 72 -3.69 -2.70 -7.64
C VAL A 72 -2.27 -2.59 -8.16
N ALA A 73 -1.33 -2.33 -7.27
CA ALA A 73 0.09 -2.17 -7.54
C ALA A 73 0.86 -3.34 -6.91
N ARG A 74 1.32 -4.31 -7.72
CA ARG A 74 2.15 -5.42 -7.26
C ARG A 74 3.62 -5.17 -7.54
N VAL A 75 4.49 -5.69 -6.67
CA VAL A 75 5.95 -5.67 -6.82
C VAL A 75 6.45 -7.11 -6.97
N THR A 76 7.14 -7.41 -8.07
CA THR A 76 7.49 -8.77 -8.50
C THR A 76 8.98 -9.09 -8.41
N GLY A 77 9.85 -8.10 -8.19
CA GLY A 77 11.31 -8.29 -8.19
C GLY A 77 11.89 -8.98 -6.95
N GLY A 78 11.06 -9.45 -6.01
CA GLY A 78 11.49 -10.25 -4.85
C GLY A 78 12.24 -9.48 -3.77
N THR A 79 12.41 -8.17 -3.90
CA THR A 79 13.03 -7.32 -2.88
C THR A 79 11.99 -6.54 -2.09
N SER A 80 12.29 -6.22 -0.82
CA SER A 80 11.39 -5.41 -0.02
C SER A 80 11.33 -3.96 -0.53
N SER A 81 10.15 -3.34 -0.43
CA SER A 81 9.93 -1.93 -0.73
C SER A 81 10.30 -1.06 0.46
N LEU A 82 11.21 -0.08 0.27
CA LEU A 82 11.47 0.96 1.26
C LEU A 82 10.72 2.23 0.85
N ILE A 83 9.73 2.64 1.62
CA ILE A 83 8.90 3.82 1.38
C ILE A 83 9.20 4.87 2.44
N ASN A 84 10.05 5.84 2.12
CA ASN A 84 10.37 7.00 2.98
C ASN A 84 9.96 8.32 2.32
N GLY A 85 9.09 8.28 1.32
CA GLY A 85 8.59 9.40 0.54
C GLY A 85 7.06 9.44 0.48
N LEU A 86 6.54 10.15 -0.52
CA LEU A 86 5.11 10.33 -0.74
C LEU A 86 4.58 9.33 -1.77
N ILE A 87 3.55 8.58 -1.43
CA ILE A 87 2.70 7.87 -2.39
C ILE A 87 1.45 8.71 -2.62
N GLN A 88 1.15 9.02 -3.88
CA GLN A 88 0.04 9.88 -4.27
C GLN A 88 -0.78 9.25 -5.40
N VAL A 89 -2.10 9.38 -5.33
CA VAL A 89 -3.03 9.06 -6.44
C VAL A 89 -3.64 10.36 -6.94
N LYS A 90 -3.54 10.62 -8.23
CA LYS A 90 -4.10 11.80 -8.91
C LYS A 90 -5.01 11.38 -10.06
N GLY A 91 -6.01 12.20 -10.37
CA GLY A 91 -6.88 12.02 -11.54
C GLY A 91 -8.36 12.00 -11.24
N GLY A 92 -8.78 12.46 -10.05
CA GLY A 92 -10.19 12.74 -9.72
C GLY A 92 -11.05 11.50 -9.45
N SER A 93 -10.47 10.30 -9.35
CA SER A 93 -11.16 9.10 -8.84
C SER A 93 -10.83 8.93 -7.36
N GLN A 94 -11.82 8.62 -6.55
CA GLN A 94 -11.65 8.18 -5.15
C GLN A 94 -11.20 6.71 -5.13
N ALA A 95 -10.13 6.40 -5.87
CA ALA A 95 -9.66 5.03 -5.99
C ALA A 95 -8.90 4.60 -4.75
N ASP A 96 -9.22 3.41 -4.27
CA ASP A 96 -8.43 2.71 -3.26
C ASP A 96 -7.10 2.27 -3.86
N LEU A 97 -6.02 2.32 -3.07
CA LEU A 97 -4.72 1.83 -3.49
C LEU A 97 -4.32 0.59 -2.71
N PHE A 98 -4.08 -0.49 -3.44
CA PHE A 98 -3.51 -1.74 -2.94
C PHE A 98 -2.04 -1.80 -3.33
N LEU A 99 -1.13 -1.75 -2.36
CA LEU A 99 0.31 -1.94 -2.55
C LEU A 99 0.72 -3.33 -2.04
N LEU A 100 1.14 -4.19 -2.95
CA LEU A 100 1.37 -5.60 -2.70
C LEU A 100 2.83 -5.94 -2.97
N ASN A 101 3.54 -6.42 -1.95
CA ASN A 101 4.92 -6.89 -2.10
C ASN A 101 5.21 -8.08 -1.18
N SER A 102 5.23 -9.28 -1.76
CA SER A 102 5.56 -10.51 -1.03
C SER A 102 7.00 -10.54 -0.47
N GLY A 103 7.87 -9.63 -0.91
CA GLY A 103 9.21 -9.42 -0.35
C GLY A 103 9.27 -8.54 0.90
N GLY A 104 8.12 -7.94 1.32
CA GLY A 104 8.04 -7.06 2.48
C GLY A 104 7.92 -5.58 2.14
N ILE A 105 7.46 -4.77 3.10
CA ILE A 105 7.30 -3.32 2.96
C ILE A 105 7.79 -2.62 4.22
N LEU A 106 8.70 -1.66 4.06
CA LEU A 106 9.18 -0.80 5.14
C LEU A 106 8.72 0.64 4.88
N PHE A 107 7.82 1.15 5.69
CA PHE A 107 7.47 2.57 5.73
C PHE A 107 8.41 3.29 6.67
N GLY A 108 9.25 4.16 6.13
CA GLY A 108 10.18 4.98 6.89
C GLY A 108 9.49 6.16 7.59
N SER A 109 10.21 6.86 8.45
CA SER A 109 9.68 7.96 9.27
C SER A 109 9.15 9.16 8.48
N ALA A 110 9.51 9.29 7.19
CA ALA A 110 8.99 10.32 6.29
C ALA A 110 7.96 9.80 5.29
N ALA A 111 7.52 8.55 5.42
CA ALA A 111 6.47 7.97 4.59
C ALA A 111 5.16 8.74 4.73
N ARG A 112 4.53 9.06 3.61
CA ARG A 112 3.27 9.83 3.55
C ARG A 112 2.38 9.29 2.44
N LEU A 113 1.07 9.42 2.65
CA LEU A 113 0.04 9.08 1.68
C LEU A 113 -0.75 10.35 1.31
N ASP A 114 -1.06 10.50 0.02
CA ASP A 114 -2.01 11.48 -0.49
C ASP A 114 -2.93 10.75 -1.49
N ILE A 115 -3.87 10.01 -0.93
CA ILE A 115 -4.79 9.11 -1.63
C ILE A 115 -6.21 9.57 -1.29
N GLU A 116 -7.10 9.60 -2.28
CA GLU A 116 -8.50 10.00 -2.06
C GLU A 116 -9.37 8.89 -1.49
N GLY A 117 -9.05 7.63 -1.78
CA GLY A 117 -9.67 6.44 -1.24
C GLY A 117 -8.88 5.81 -0.08
N SER A 118 -9.18 4.56 0.20
CA SER A 118 -8.54 3.75 1.23
C SER A 118 -7.17 3.23 0.77
N PHE A 119 -6.33 2.85 1.75
CA PHE A 119 -5.01 2.31 1.49
C PHE A 119 -4.86 0.92 2.10
N VAL A 120 -4.46 -0.04 1.27
CA VAL A 120 -4.16 -1.41 1.69
C VAL A 120 -2.71 -1.73 1.33
N ALA A 121 -1.89 -2.09 2.30
CA ALA A 121 -0.57 -2.65 2.06
C ALA A 121 -0.52 -4.11 2.52
N SER A 122 0.04 -5.00 1.70
CA SER A 122 0.10 -6.41 2.05
C SER A 122 1.34 -7.11 1.51
N THR A 123 1.76 -8.15 2.24
CA THR A 123 2.76 -9.13 1.80
C THR A 123 2.14 -10.42 1.29
N ALA A 124 0.84 -10.43 1.03
CA ALA A 124 0.13 -11.58 0.47
C ALA A 124 0.74 -12.05 -0.87
N ASN A 125 0.72 -13.34 -1.08
CA ASN A 125 1.18 -13.97 -2.32
C ASN A 125 0.12 -13.91 -3.43
N GLN A 126 -1.14 -13.72 -3.04
CA GLN A 126 -2.29 -13.71 -3.94
C GLN A 126 -3.29 -12.63 -3.54
N VAL A 127 -3.99 -12.09 -4.53
CA VAL A 127 -5.19 -11.26 -4.35
C VAL A 127 -6.36 -11.95 -5.01
N ALA A 128 -7.41 -12.19 -4.24
CA ALA A 128 -8.66 -12.76 -4.73
C ALA A 128 -9.62 -11.64 -5.13
N PHE A 129 -10.37 -11.89 -6.19
CA PHE A 129 -11.43 -11.03 -6.71
C PHE A 129 -12.75 -11.80 -6.74
N ASP A 130 -13.83 -11.09 -7.01
CA ASP A 130 -15.09 -11.70 -7.36
C ASP A 130 -14.89 -12.65 -8.58
N ASP A 131 -15.74 -13.66 -8.72
CA ASP A 131 -15.65 -14.71 -9.75
C ASP A 131 -14.44 -15.67 -9.64
N ASP A 132 -13.93 -15.88 -8.42
CA ASP A 132 -12.81 -16.79 -8.13
C ASP A 132 -11.50 -16.44 -8.88
N ALA A 133 -11.40 -15.23 -9.44
CA ALA A 133 -10.20 -14.75 -10.11
C ALA A 133 -9.10 -14.44 -9.09
N VAL A 134 -7.86 -14.84 -9.39
CA VAL A 134 -6.70 -14.66 -8.50
C VAL A 134 -5.55 -14.01 -9.24
N LEU A 135 -4.98 -12.95 -8.65
CA LEU A 135 -3.72 -12.34 -9.07
C LEU A 135 -2.58 -12.82 -8.17
N VAL A 136 -1.58 -13.46 -8.76
CA VAL A 136 -0.31 -13.78 -8.07
C VAL A 136 0.54 -12.51 -7.96
N THR A 137 1.04 -12.22 -6.77
CA THR A 137 1.72 -10.94 -6.50
C THR A 137 3.22 -10.99 -6.77
N GLY A 138 3.88 -12.13 -6.52
CA GLY A 138 5.33 -12.28 -6.63
C GLY A 138 5.87 -12.63 -8.02
N GLU A 139 5.04 -12.65 -9.07
CA GLU A 139 5.44 -13.05 -10.41
C GLU A 139 5.12 -11.99 -11.46
N ALA A 140 6.09 -11.69 -12.31
CA ALA A 140 5.93 -10.81 -13.47
C ALA A 140 5.20 -11.57 -14.59
N SER A 141 3.88 -11.64 -14.52
CA SER A 141 3.03 -12.32 -15.49
C SER A 141 1.94 -11.38 -16.03
N ALA A 142 1.49 -11.65 -17.25
CA ALA A 142 0.28 -11.01 -17.79
C ALA A 142 -0.93 -11.37 -16.92
N LEU A 143 -1.94 -10.52 -16.93
CA LEU A 143 -3.19 -10.83 -16.24
C LEU A 143 -3.85 -12.05 -16.88
N PRO A 144 -4.30 -13.03 -16.08
CA PRO A 144 -5.23 -14.05 -16.56
C PRO A 144 -6.48 -13.39 -17.16
N ALA A 145 -7.11 -14.08 -18.14
CA ALA A 145 -8.29 -13.52 -18.82
C ALA A 145 -9.45 -13.23 -17.85
N GLU A 146 -9.56 -14.02 -16.79
CA GLU A 146 -10.56 -13.89 -15.72
C GLU A 146 -10.43 -12.55 -14.99
N LEU A 147 -9.20 -12.07 -14.77
CA LEU A 147 -8.94 -10.80 -14.11
C LEU A 147 -9.33 -9.58 -14.96
N LEU A 148 -9.60 -9.76 -16.24
CA LEU A 148 -10.09 -8.66 -17.08
C LEU A 148 -11.56 -8.31 -16.78
N SER A 149 -12.32 -9.16 -16.09
CA SER A 149 -13.74 -8.92 -15.77
C SER A 149 -13.99 -8.48 -14.32
N VAL A 150 -12.97 -8.41 -13.47
CA VAL A 150 -13.13 -8.14 -12.04
C VAL A 150 -13.46 -6.69 -11.71
N SER A 151 -14.10 -6.49 -10.55
CA SER A 151 -14.48 -5.16 -10.04
C SER A 151 -13.52 -4.65 -8.98
N ALA A 152 -13.39 -5.34 -7.86
CA ALA A 152 -12.55 -4.92 -6.73
C ALA A 152 -11.88 -6.13 -6.07
N PRO A 153 -10.72 -5.96 -5.41
CA PRO A 153 -10.14 -6.99 -4.56
C PRO A 153 -11.09 -7.32 -3.40
N ILE A 154 -11.34 -8.62 -3.18
CA ILE A 154 -12.19 -9.10 -2.08
C ILE A 154 -11.43 -9.93 -1.05
N GLY A 155 -10.17 -10.31 -1.33
CA GLY A 155 -9.38 -11.10 -0.40
C GLY A 155 -7.90 -11.10 -0.70
N LEU A 156 -7.13 -11.56 0.30
CA LEU A 156 -5.69 -11.72 0.25
C LEU A 156 -5.34 -13.14 0.66
N GLY A 157 -4.57 -13.85 -0.17
CA GLY A 157 -4.10 -15.21 0.09
C GLY A 157 -2.63 -15.23 0.51
N PHE A 158 -2.37 -15.94 1.62
CA PHE A 158 -1.03 -16.19 2.15
C PHE A 158 -0.71 -17.68 1.99
N LEU A 159 0.20 -17.99 1.10
CA LEU A 159 0.65 -19.37 0.90
C LEU A 159 1.57 -19.78 2.04
N PRO A 160 1.52 -21.04 2.50
CA PRO A 160 2.47 -21.53 3.48
C PRO A 160 3.90 -21.41 2.95
N ASN A 161 4.80 -20.88 3.76
CA ASN A 161 6.22 -20.86 3.43
C ASN A 161 6.79 -22.25 3.68
N ASP A 162 7.04 -23.01 2.62
CA ASP A 162 7.60 -24.38 2.69
C ASP A 162 9.13 -24.40 2.93
N LEU A 163 9.79 -23.26 3.00
CA LEU A 163 11.24 -23.16 3.18
C LEU A 163 11.62 -22.87 4.63
N PRO A 164 12.47 -23.69 5.25
CA PRO A 164 12.81 -23.60 6.68
C PRO A 164 13.64 -22.35 7.09
N ASN A 165 13.98 -21.46 6.15
CA ASN A 165 14.69 -20.19 6.38
C ASN A 165 14.00 -18.99 5.71
N ASP A 166 12.76 -19.12 5.31
CA ASP A 166 12.05 -18.01 4.72
C ASP A 166 11.75 -16.97 5.80
N VAL A 167 12.40 -15.82 5.68
CA VAL A 167 12.09 -14.66 6.52
C VAL A 167 10.71 -14.23 6.12
N SER A 168 9.72 -14.53 6.96
CA SER A 168 8.34 -14.13 6.74
C SER A 168 8.30 -12.65 6.37
N ALA A 169 7.81 -12.34 5.18
CA ALA A 169 7.76 -10.99 4.69
C ALA A 169 6.90 -10.14 5.63
N SER A 170 7.44 -9.05 6.12
CA SER A 170 6.79 -8.20 7.12
C SER A 170 6.49 -6.81 6.58
N ILE A 171 5.54 -6.14 7.22
CA ILE A 171 5.34 -4.70 7.09
C ILE A 171 5.88 -4.02 8.35
N SER A 172 6.81 -3.08 8.17
CA SER A 172 7.31 -2.25 9.27
C SER A 172 6.91 -0.80 9.07
N VAL A 173 6.45 -0.13 10.13
CA VAL A 173 6.12 1.30 10.12
C VAL A 173 7.04 2.00 11.12
N GLN A 174 8.00 2.73 10.61
CA GLN A 174 8.98 3.46 11.41
C GLN A 174 8.53 4.90 11.66
N GLY A 175 8.95 5.44 12.80
CA GLY A 175 8.69 6.82 13.16
C GLY A 175 9.57 7.28 14.32
N ASN A 176 9.35 8.51 14.73
CA ASN A 176 10.04 9.11 15.88
C ASN A 176 9.29 8.95 17.21
N GLY A 177 8.23 8.13 17.22
CA GLY A 177 7.39 7.93 18.40
C GLY A 177 6.63 9.20 18.81
N HIS A 178 5.95 9.10 19.95
CA HIS A 178 5.35 10.27 20.61
C HIS A 178 6.38 10.90 21.54
N LEU A 179 6.98 12.02 21.10
CA LEU A 179 7.82 12.80 21.99
C LEU A 179 6.94 13.55 23.01
N LEU A 180 6.86 13.00 24.20
CA LEU A 180 6.45 13.77 25.37
C LEU A 180 7.66 14.61 25.79
N ALA A 181 7.78 15.83 25.27
CA ALA A 181 8.77 16.77 25.76
C ALA A 181 8.36 17.25 27.15
N PHE A 182 8.95 16.67 28.19
CA PHE A 182 8.88 17.19 29.56
C PHE A 182 9.88 18.37 29.66
N GLY A 183 9.45 19.55 29.23
CA GLY A 183 10.31 20.73 29.12
C GLY A 183 10.37 21.64 30.34
N ALA A 184 9.92 21.23 31.53
CA ALA A 184 9.98 22.05 32.73
C ALA A 184 10.16 21.21 34.00
N PRO A 185 10.91 21.71 35.01
CA PRO A 185 11.08 21.03 36.28
C PRO A 185 9.81 21.01 37.16
N ASP A 186 8.74 21.63 36.69
CA ASP A 186 7.45 21.66 37.39
C ASP A 186 6.41 20.82 36.62
N ILE A 187 5.97 19.74 37.27
CA ILE A 187 5.02 18.77 36.74
C ILE A 187 3.67 19.45 36.36
N SER A 188 3.29 20.52 37.04
CA SER A 188 2.07 21.25 36.73
C SER A 188 2.14 22.01 35.41
N ALA A 189 3.30 22.56 35.04
CA ALA A 189 3.53 23.22 33.76
C ALA A 189 3.63 22.22 32.58
N ALA A 190 4.13 20.99 32.84
CA ALA A 190 4.19 19.93 31.84
C ALA A 190 2.81 19.44 31.39
N PHE A 191 1.79 19.52 32.26
CA PHE A 191 0.41 19.18 31.91
C PHE A 191 -0.31 20.25 31.09
N VAL A 192 0.13 21.51 31.16
CA VAL A 192 -0.51 22.65 30.47
C VAL A 192 0.11 22.91 29.09
N ASN A 193 1.39 22.59 28.88
CA ASN A 193 2.11 22.80 27.61
C ASN A 193 2.43 21.46 26.87
N ARG A 194 1.44 20.57 26.76
CA ARG A 194 1.59 19.39 25.91
C ARG A 194 1.54 19.78 24.44
N THR A 195 2.68 20.10 23.87
CA THR A 195 2.85 20.06 22.42
C THR A 195 2.94 18.59 22.00
N PHE A 196 1.79 18.00 21.69
CA PHE A 196 1.78 16.73 20.99
C PHE A 196 2.31 16.99 19.58
N GLN A 197 3.56 16.67 19.32
CA GLN A 197 3.96 16.49 17.93
C GLN A 197 3.31 15.22 17.45
N PRO A 198 2.54 15.29 16.35
CA PRO A 198 1.99 14.07 15.78
C PRO A 198 3.15 13.13 15.46
N ALA A 199 3.02 11.86 15.85
CA ALA A 199 3.98 10.84 15.44
C ALA A 199 4.03 10.81 13.91
N SER A 200 5.22 10.65 13.36
CA SER A 200 5.36 10.35 11.93
C SER A 200 4.66 9.04 11.61
N GLY A 201 3.94 8.99 10.51
CA GLY A 201 3.20 7.79 10.15
C GLY A 201 2.30 8.00 8.94
N LEU A 202 1.56 6.95 8.62
CA LEU A 202 0.64 6.94 7.50
C LEU A 202 -0.72 7.49 7.90
N SER A 203 -1.28 8.34 7.06
CA SER A 203 -2.63 8.87 7.25
C SER A 203 -3.42 8.84 5.95
N VAL A 204 -4.70 8.54 6.05
CA VAL A 204 -5.68 8.66 4.95
C VAL A 204 -6.68 9.76 5.24
N ARG A 205 -7.49 10.10 4.25
CA ARG A 205 -8.56 11.10 4.40
C ARG A 205 -9.62 10.65 5.40
N SER A 206 -10.41 11.60 5.86
CA SER A 206 -11.49 11.32 6.79
C SER A 206 -12.54 10.41 6.15
N GLY A 207 -12.90 9.34 6.86
CA GLY A 207 -13.83 8.31 6.39
C GLY A 207 -13.18 7.12 5.70
N GLU A 208 -11.91 7.25 5.25
CA GLU A 208 -11.19 6.20 4.54
C GLU A 208 -10.49 5.22 5.48
N ALA A 209 -10.16 4.03 4.96
CA ALA A 209 -9.51 2.96 5.72
C ALA A 209 -8.00 2.84 5.43
N ILE A 210 -7.23 2.42 6.44
CA ILE A 210 -5.88 1.87 6.28
C ILE A 210 -5.90 0.41 6.72
N ALA A 211 -5.46 -0.51 5.85
CA ALA A 211 -5.25 -1.89 6.20
C ALA A 211 -3.79 -2.28 5.97
N LEU A 212 -3.14 -2.88 6.97
CA LEU A 212 -1.83 -3.51 6.86
C LEU A 212 -2.00 -4.99 7.17
N ILE A 213 -1.75 -5.87 6.18
CA ILE A 213 -1.99 -7.31 6.30
C ILE A 213 -0.75 -8.03 5.77
N ALA A 214 -0.04 -8.73 6.66
CA ALA A 214 1.27 -9.32 6.36
C ALA A 214 1.53 -10.57 7.20
N ASN A 215 2.61 -11.31 6.90
CA ASN A 215 3.05 -12.39 7.77
C ASN A 215 3.51 -11.86 9.14
N GLY A 216 4.04 -10.63 9.19
CA GLY A 216 4.38 -9.93 10.42
C GLY A 216 4.19 -8.43 10.28
N ILE A 217 3.82 -7.74 11.37
CA ILE A 217 3.70 -6.30 11.41
C ILE A 217 4.50 -5.76 12.59
N ASP A 218 5.36 -4.78 12.32
CA ASP A 218 6.19 -4.12 13.33
C ASP A 218 5.99 -2.59 13.31
N PHE A 219 5.86 -1.99 14.50
CA PHE A 219 5.77 -0.55 14.67
C PHE A 219 7.00 -0.03 15.43
N GLY A 220 8.01 0.39 14.68
CA GLY A 220 9.21 1.03 15.21
C GLY A 220 9.00 2.54 15.46
N GLY A 221 8.01 2.92 16.26
CA GLY A 221 7.69 4.31 16.58
C GLY A 221 6.81 5.04 15.54
N GLY A 222 6.36 4.35 14.51
CA GLY A 222 5.41 4.88 13.53
C GLY A 222 3.97 4.89 14.04
N SER A 223 3.09 5.56 13.31
CA SER A 223 1.66 5.63 13.62
C SER A 223 0.78 5.49 12.38
N LEU A 224 -0.47 5.09 12.59
CA LEU A 224 -1.51 5.09 11.57
C LEU A 224 -2.64 6.04 12.00
N SER A 225 -3.21 6.76 11.05
CA SER A 225 -4.34 7.66 11.29
C SER A 225 -5.39 7.53 10.19
N ALA A 226 -6.62 7.24 10.60
CA ALA A 226 -7.80 7.16 9.74
C ALA A 226 -8.97 7.83 10.46
N ASN A 227 -9.05 9.15 10.39
CA ASN A 227 -10.05 9.95 11.12
C ASN A 227 -11.46 9.64 10.61
N GLY A 228 -12.35 9.13 11.50
CA GLY A 228 -13.71 8.72 11.13
C GLY A 228 -13.77 7.52 10.18
N GLY A 229 -12.63 6.92 9.85
CA GLY A 229 -12.49 5.72 9.04
C GLY A 229 -12.09 4.52 9.89
N ARG A 230 -11.34 3.59 9.27
CA ARG A 230 -10.99 2.31 9.89
C ARG A 230 -9.50 2.03 9.80
N ILE A 231 -8.94 1.40 10.84
CA ILE A 231 -7.58 0.83 10.82
C ILE A 231 -7.73 -0.68 11.04
N ALA A 232 -7.20 -1.47 10.09
CA ALA A 232 -7.14 -2.92 10.18
C ALA A 232 -5.68 -3.37 10.17
N LEU A 233 -5.32 -4.25 11.11
CA LEU A 233 -4.01 -4.87 11.21
C LEU A 233 -4.19 -6.38 11.28
N GLY A 234 -3.59 -7.10 10.34
CA GLY A 234 -3.64 -8.55 10.28
C GLY A 234 -2.25 -9.17 10.15
N SER A 235 -1.86 -10.00 11.11
CA SER A 235 -0.68 -10.85 10.99
C SER A 235 -1.13 -12.27 10.66
N VAL A 236 -0.80 -12.76 9.46
CA VAL A 236 -1.33 -14.01 8.88
C VAL A 236 -0.17 -14.89 8.43
N ALA A 237 -0.01 -16.04 9.05
CA ALA A 237 1.05 -16.99 8.68
C ALA A 237 0.72 -17.71 7.35
N SER A 238 -0.55 -18.13 7.18
CA SER A 238 -1.06 -18.75 5.96
C SER A 238 -2.58 -18.74 5.97
N GLY A 239 -3.21 -18.85 4.80
CA GLY A 239 -4.65 -18.84 4.63
C GLY A 239 -5.15 -17.58 3.92
N ASP A 240 -6.46 -17.41 3.90
CA ASP A 240 -7.11 -16.33 3.18
C ASP A 240 -7.73 -15.32 4.14
N VAL A 241 -7.63 -14.05 3.77
CA VAL A 241 -8.23 -12.93 4.50
C VAL A 241 -9.23 -12.25 3.59
N LEU A 242 -10.48 -12.16 4.00
CA LEU A 242 -11.50 -11.41 3.26
C LEU A 242 -11.38 -9.91 3.56
N LEU A 243 -11.48 -9.10 2.51
CA LEU A 243 -11.45 -7.64 2.57
C LEU A 243 -12.86 -7.08 2.40
N LYS A 244 -13.29 -6.22 3.33
CA LYS A 244 -14.54 -5.48 3.25
C LYS A 244 -14.25 -4.01 3.55
N LEU A 245 -13.93 -3.24 2.52
CA LEU A 245 -13.58 -1.84 2.65
C LEU A 245 -14.80 -0.92 2.73
N ASP A 246 -15.91 -1.32 2.10
CA ASP A 246 -17.09 -0.47 1.87
C ASP A 246 -18.16 -0.55 2.96
N ASP A 247 -18.06 -1.47 3.93
CA ASP A 247 -19.07 -1.61 5.00
C ASP A 247 -18.59 -1.02 6.31
N PRO A 248 -19.12 0.14 6.75
CA PRO A 248 -18.74 0.77 8.02
C PRO A 248 -19.18 -0.06 9.24
N ALA A 249 -20.08 -1.03 9.09
CA ALA A 249 -20.61 -1.83 10.19
C ALA A 249 -19.89 -3.18 10.36
N ASP A 250 -19.10 -3.62 9.39
CA ASP A 250 -18.43 -4.93 9.41
C ASP A 250 -16.92 -4.82 9.58
N SER A 251 -16.29 -5.85 10.11
CA SER A 251 -14.82 -5.86 10.28
C SER A 251 -14.14 -6.03 8.91
N VAL A 252 -13.03 -5.31 8.67
CA VAL A 252 -12.20 -5.49 7.47
C VAL A 252 -11.63 -6.90 7.39
N LEU A 253 -11.54 -7.57 8.53
CA LEU A 253 -11.09 -8.95 8.68
C LEU A 253 -12.28 -9.77 9.18
N ASN A 254 -12.78 -10.69 8.39
CA ASN A 254 -13.64 -11.76 8.87
C ASN A 254 -12.80 -13.00 9.12
N ASP A 255 -13.19 -13.77 10.13
CA ASP A 255 -12.51 -14.96 10.60
C ASP A 255 -12.11 -15.89 9.44
N ALA A 256 -10.83 -16.27 9.47
CA ALA A 256 -10.25 -17.33 8.64
C ALA A 256 -10.60 -18.71 9.19
#